data_8d17df38cb040917bd89d4250be10d28
#
_entry.id   8d17df38cb040917bd89d4250be10d28
#
_cell.length_a   1.000
_cell.length_b   1.000
_cell.length_c   1.000
_cell.angle_alpha   90.00
_cell.angle_beta   90.00
_cell.angle_gamma   90.00
#
_symmetry.space_group_name_H-M   'P 1'
#
loop_
_entity.id
_entity.type
_entity.pdbx_description
1 polymer ?
#
loop_
_entity_poly.entity_id
_entity_poly.type
_entity_poly.pdbx_seq_one_letter_code
_entity_poly.pdbx_strand_id
1 'polypeptide(L)'
;TGPRLPNREAMFNKLLNSQAIQNAIEDEAKSKNISREKAYAEAEKILHEIAANVSHSSLRAADRFLRWLWNKLYSGIDVQNADRVRKLALEGHEIVYVPCHRSHIDYLLLSYVLYHQGLVPPHIAAGINLNFWPAGPLFRSWGAFFIRRTFKGNRLYSAIFREYLGELFHRGYSVEYFIEGGRSRTGRLLAPKTGMMSMTLQALQHNQTRPISVVPVYIGYEHVLEVDT
;
A
#
# COMPACT_ATOMS: atom_id res chain seq x y z
N THR A 1 -4.86 -19.99 -3.40
CA THR A 1 -5.91 -18.97 -3.64
C THR A 1 -5.70 -17.86 -2.62
N GLY A 2 -5.45 -16.64 -3.08
CA GLY A 2 -5.27 -15.48 -2.20
C GLY A 2 -6.55 -15.12 -1.42
N PRO A 3 -6.45 -14.19 -0.46
CA PRO A 3 -7.60 -13.76 0.32
C PRO A 3 -8.69 -13.18 -0.59
N ARG A 4 -9.96 -13.35 -0.17
CA ARG A 4 -11.09 -12.77 -0.90
C ARG A 4 -10.99 -11.25 -0.89
N LEU A 5 -11.28 -10.61 -2.03
CA LEU A 5 -11.38 -9.15 -2.06
C LEU A 5 -12.43 -8.68 -1.05
N PRO A 6 -12.11 -7.69 -0.23
CA PRO A 6 -13.05 -7.17 0.74
C PRO A 6 -14.25 -6.52 0.02
N ASN A 7 -15.44 -6.73 0.56
CA ASN A 7 -16.52 -5.80 0.29
C ASN A 7 -16.12 -4.45 0.92
N ARG A 8 -15.87 -3.44 0.11
CA ARG A 8 -15.37 -2.14 0.54
C ARG A 8 -16.32 -1.46 1.53
N GLU A 9 -17.62 -1.55 1.31
CA GLU A 9 -18.61 -0.98 2.22
C GLU A 9 -18.59 -1.67 3.58
N ALA A 10 -18.53 -3.00 3.61
CA ALA A 10 -18.46 -3.77 4.86
C ALA A 10 -17.18 -3.45 5.63
N MET A 11 -16.04 -3.29 4.93
CA MET A 11 -14.79 -2.88 5.55
C MET A 11 -14.92 -1.48 6.15
N PHE A 12 -15.49 -0.53 5.43
CA PHE A 12 -15.67 0.85 5.89
C PHE A 12 -16.57 0.91 7.12
N ASN A 13 -17.69 0.18 7.11
CA ASN A 13 -18.57 0.10 8.26
C ASN A 13 -17.86 -0.49 9.48
N LYS A 14 -17.10 -1.56 9.30
CA LYS A 14 -16.33 -2.18 10.37
C LYS A 14 -15.31 -1.20 10.95
N LEU A 15 -14.55 -0.51 10.11
CA LEU A 15 -13.51 0.42 10.54
C LEU A 15 -14.10 1.65 11.23
N LEU A 16 -15.11 2.27 10.64
CA LEU A 16 -15.77 3.46 11.22
C LEU A 16 -16.44 3.17 12.56
N ASN A 17 -16.88 1.94 12.79
CA ASN A 17 -17.47 1.50 14.06
C ASN A 17 -16.44 0.92 15.04
N SER A 18 -15.15 0.85 14.67
CA SER A 18 -14.12 0.41 15.60
C SER A 18 -13.94 1.40 16.76
N GLN A 19 -13.62 0.89 17.95
CA GLN A 19 -13.48 1.72 19.14
C GLN A 19 -12.39 2.79 18.96
N ALA A 20 -11.28 2.44 18.33
CA ALA A 20 -10.19 3.37 18.09
C ALA A 20 -10.60 4.57 17.21
N ILE A 21 -11.34 4.31 16.13
CA ILE A 21 -11.82 5.37 15.24
C ILE A 21 -12.95 6.17 15.90
N GLN A 22 -13.85 5.53 16.64
CA GLN A 22 -14.89 6.24 17.39
C GLN A 22 -14.29 7.19 18.44
N ASN A 23 -13.27 6.76 19.17
CA ASN A 23 -12.56 7.60 20.11
C ASN A 23 -11.87 8.79 19.39
N ALA A 24 -11.25 8.54 18.25
CA ALA A 24 -10.62 9.59 17.45
C ALA A 24 -11.63 10.62 16.93
N ILE A 25 -12.83 10.18 16.53
CA ILE A 25 -13.94 11.05 16.10
C ILE A 25 -14.40 11.95 17.27
N GLU A 26 -14.56 11.39 18.45
CA GLU A 26 -14.94 12.17 19.63
C GLU A 26 -13.89 13.20 20.01
N ASP A 27 -12.61 12.81 19.99
CA ASP A 27 -11.49 13.72 20.27
C ASP A 27 -11.41 14.86 19.25
N GLU A 28 -11.63 14.55 17.97
CA GLU A 28 -11.68 15.55 16.88
C GLU A 28 -12.83 16.54 17.08
N ALA A 29 -14.02 16.03 17.42
CA ALA A 29 -15.19 16.86 17.69
C ALA A 29 -14.94 17.82 18.86
N LYS A 30 -14.33 17.35 19.93
CA LYS A 30 -13.98 18.18 21.10
C LYS A 30 -12.89 19.19 20.78
N SER A 31 -11.79 18.77 20.16
CA SER A 31 -10.63 19.63 19.91
C SER A 31 -10.92 20.76 18.91
N LYS A 32 -11.78 20.52 17.93
CA LYS A 32 -12.19 21.51 16.91
C LYS A 32 -13.51 22.21 17.22
N ASN A 33 -14.16 21.84 18.32
CA ASN A 33 -15.47 22.36 18.69
C ASN A 33 -16.52 22.25 17.55
N ILE A 34 -16.59 21.05 16.96
CA ILE A 34 -17.53 20.70 15.92
C ILE A 34 -18.48 19.57 16.39
N SER A 35 -19.58 19.36 15.67
CA SER A 35 -20.48 18.27 15.99
C SER A 35 -19.84 16.90 15.74
N ARG A 36 -20.32 15.88 16.43
CA ARG A 36 -19.87 14.50 16.22
C ARG A 36 -20.14 14.03 14.78
N GLU A 37 -21.29 14.41 14.22
CA GLU A 37 -21.69 14.10 12.85
C GLU A 37 -20.72 14.68 11.84
N LYS A 38 -20.24 15.90 12.07
CA LYS A 38 -19.25 16.56 11.23
C LYS A 38 -17.89 15.89 11.33
N ALA A 39 -17.47 15.51 12.55
CA ALA A 39 -16.23 14.76 12.74
C ALA A 39 -16.32 13.35 12.12
N TYR A 40 -17.46 12.68 12.20
CA TYR A 40 -17.71 11.42 11.53
C TYR A 40 -17.62 11.51 10.01
N ALA A 41 -18.24 12.54 9.42
CA ALA A 41 -18.16 12.80 7.98
C ALA A 41 -16.72 13.04 7.52
N GLU A 42 -15.91 13.73 8.31
CA GLU A 42 -14.48 13.91 8.02
C GLU A 42 -13.72 12.58 8.10
N ALA A 43 -14.01 11.72 9.08
CA ALA A 43 -13.44 10.40 9.19
C ALA A 43 -13.77 9.52 7.97
N GLU A 44 -15.02 9.54 7.53
CA GLU A 44 -15.47 8.83 6.33
C GLU A 44 -14.74 9.32 5.08
N LYS A 45 -14.61 10.63 4.92
CA LYS A 45 -13.85 11.24 3.82
C LYS A 45 -12.38 10.81 3.83
N ILE A 46 -11.73 10.81 4.98
CA ILE A 46 -10.35 10.36 5.14
C ILE A 46 -10.22 8.89 4.74
N LEU A 47 -11.13 8.04 5.17
CA LEU A 47 -11.11 6.62 4.84
C LEU A 47 -11.27 6.38 3.33
N HIS A 48 -12.17 7.12 2.67
CA HIS A 48 -12.31 7.12 1.21
C HIS A 48 -11.05 7.61 0.49
N GLU A 49 -10.36 8.59 1.04
CA GLU A 49 -9.09 9.09 0.51
C GLU A 49 -7.99 8.01 0.57
N ILE A 50 -7.88 7.29 1.68
CA ILE A 50 -6.84 6.30 1.91
C ILE A 50 -7.09 5.01 1.14
N ALA A 51 -8.28 4.43 1.25
CA ALA A 51 -8.54 3.03 0.92
C ALA A 51 -8.39 2.67 -0.56
N ALA A 52 -7.79 1.52 -0.82
CA ALA A 52 -7.79 0.88 -2.12
C ALA A 52 -9.19 0.39 -2.53
N ASN A 53 -9.37 0.14 -3.81
CA ASN A 53 -10.60 -0.39 -4.39
C ASN A 53 -10.28 -1.44 -5.45
N VAL A 54 -9.77 -2.57 -5.01
CA VAL A 54 -9.22 -3.62 -5.89
C VAL A 54 -10.28 -4.24 -6.77
N SER A 55 -9.97 -4.37 -8.06
CA SER A 55 -10.82 -5.01 -9.06
C SER A 55 -10.07 -6.10 -9.82
N HIS A 56 -10.59 -7.32 -9.79
CA HIS A 56 -10.00 -8.44 -10.52
C HIS A 56 -9.95 -8.23 -12.05
N SER A 57 -10.97 -7.58 -12.61
CA SER A 57 -10.99 -7.26 -14.05
C SER A 57 -9.91 -6.25 -14.41
N SER A 58 -9.74 -5.23 -13.56
CA SER A 58 -8.69 -4.23 -13.73
C SER A 58 -7.30 -4.84 -13.58
N LEU A 59 -7.09 -5.73 -12.61
CA LEU A 59 -5.81 -6.45 -12.45
C LEU A 59 -5.47 -7.31 -13.67
N ARG A 60 -6.44 -8.01 -14.24
CA ARG A 60 -6.21 -8.81 -15.46
C ARG A 60 -5.90 -7.93 -16.68
N ALA A 61 -6.55 -6.80 -16.80
CA ALA A 61 -6.26 -5.83 -17.86
C ALA A 61 -4.84 -5.26 -17.70
N ALA A 62 -4.46 -4.91 -16.47
CA ALA A 62 -3.12 -4.44 -16.13
C ALA A 62 -2.05 -5.50 -16.46
N ASP A 63 -2.29 -6.77 -16.12
CA ASP A 63 -1.37 -7.86 -16.42
C ASP A 63 -1.10 -7.99 -17.93
N ARG A 64 -2.15 -7.94 -18.75
CA ARG A 64 -2.00 -8.02 -20.22
C ARG A 64 -1.22 -6.84 -20.77
N PHE A 65 -1.54 -5.64 -20.29
CA PHE A 65 -0.84 -4.41 -20.70
C PHE A 65 0.62 -4.45 -20.28
N LEU A 66 0.92 -4.81 -19.03
CA LEU A 66 2.28 -4.88 -18.52
C LEU A 66 3.10 -5.95 -19.21
N ARG A 67 2.52 -7.12 -19.51
CA ARG A 67 3.18 -8.16 -20.29
C ARG A 67 3.62 -7.65 -21.67
N TRP A 68 2.74 -6.94 -22.35
CA TRP A 68 3.07 -6.30 -23.62
C TRP A 68 4.17 -5.26 -23.47
N LEU A 69 4.05 -4.40 -22.42
CA LEU A 69 5.00 -3.33 -22.17
C LEU A 69 6.41 -3.86 -21.88
N TRP A 70 6.51 -4.86 -20.97
CA TRP A 70 7.81 -5.44 -20.60
C TRP A 70 8.49 -6.12 -21.78
N ASN A 71 7.75 -6.85 -22.60
CA ASN A 71 8.28 -7.50 -23.78
C ASN A 71 8.76 -6.50 -24.84
N LYS A 72 8.22 -5.29 -24.83
CA LYS A 72 8.62 -4.24 -25.78
C LYS A 72 9.80 -3.39 -25.29
N LEU A 73 9.90 -3.16 -23.99
CA LEU A 73 10.88 -2.23 -23.41
C LEU A 73 12.14 -2.91 -22.88
N TYR A 74 12.05 -4.16 -22.48
CA TYR A 74 13.15 -4.87 -21.81
C TYR A 74 13.36 -6.25 -22.42
N SER A 75 14.63 -6.70 -22.38
CA SER A 75 15.05 -8.01 -22.87
C SER A 75 14.59 -9.16 -21.98
N GLY A 76 14.16 -8.87 -20.77
CA GLY A 76 13.67 -9.84 -19.81
C GLY A 76 13.66 -9.30 -18.38
N ILE A 77 13.15 -10.12 -17.47
CA ILE A 77 13.15 -9.83 -16.03
C ILE A 77 13.82 -11.00 -15.33
N ASP A 78 14.95 -10.75 -14.69
CA ASP A 78 15.63 -11.72 -13.83
C ASP A 78 15.12 -11.57 -12.39
N VAL A 79 14.55 -12.63 -11.83
CA VAL A 79 13.96 -12.65 -10.49
C VAL A 79 14.75 -13.60 -9.61
N GLN A 80 15.33 -13.05 -8.55
CA GLN A 80 16.14 -13.84 -7.60
C GLN A 80 15.45 -13.94 -6.24
N ASN A 81 15.66 -15.07 -5.55
CA ASN A 81 15.17 -15.34 -4.19
C ASN A 81 13.63 -15.37 -4.01
N ALA A 82 12.84 -15.43 -5.07
CA ALA A 82 11.38 -15.52 -4.98
C ALA A 82 10.90 -16.74 -4.18
N ASP A 83 11.64 -17.85 -4.23
CA ASP A 83 11.31 -19.07 -3.49
C ASP A 83 11.30 -18.87 -1.97
N ARG A 84 12.19 -18.03 -1.46
CA ARG A 84 12.23 -17.68 -0.03
C ARG A 84 10.96 -16.93 0.38
N VAL A 85 10.50 -16.02 -0.45
CA VAL A 85 9.27 -15.26 -0.20
C VAL A 85 8.04 -16.18 -0.27
N ARG A 86 7.98 -17.07 -1.27
CA ARG A 86 6.90 -18.08 -1.36
C ARG A 86 6.85 -18.97 -0.11
N LYS A 87 8.00 -19.38 0.41
CA LYS A 87 8.09 -20.17 1.64
C LYS A 87 7.47 -19.40 2.82
N LEU A 88 7.86 -18.14 3.02
CA LEU A 88 7.30 -17.29 4.06
C LEU A 88 5.78 -17.14 3.93
N ALA A 89 5.28 -16.91 2.71
CA ALA A 89 3.85 -16.80 2.45
C ALA A 89 3.09 -18.10 2.77
N LEU A 90 3.66 -19.25 2.42
CA LEU A 90 3.09 -20.57 2.73
C LEU A 90 3.11 -20.88 4.22
N GLU A 91 4.10 -20.42 4.96
CA GLU A 91 4.19 -20.53 6.41
C GLU A 91 3.24 -19.57 7.15
N GLY A 92 2.47 -18.77 6.43
CA GLY A 92 1.46 -17.88 7.01
C GLY A 92 2.00 -16.53 7.51
N HIS A 93 3.19 -16.12 7.08
CA HIS A 93 3.74 -14.81 7.41
C HIS A 93 2.97 -13.68 6.72
N GLU A 94 2.76 -12.60 7.45
CA GLU A 94 2.38 -11.33 6.87
C GLU A 94 3.62 -10.68 6.24
N ILE A 95 3.54 -10.35 4.94
CA ILE A 95 4.71 -9.88 4.20
C ILE A 95 4.60 -8.38 3.96
N VAL A 96 5.67 -7.67 4.32
CA VAL A 96 5.86 -6.25 4.04
C VAL A 96 7.01 -6.10 3.07
N TYR A 97 6.72 -5.76 1.83
CA TYR A 97 7.73 -5.50 0.82
C TYR A 97 8.25 -4.07 0.94
N VAL A 98 9.56 -3.91 1.00
CA VAL A 98 10.22 -2.60 1.06
C VAL A 98 11.24 -2.46 -0.07
N PRO A 99 10.76 -2.12 -1.28
CA PRO A 99 11.62 -1.94 -2.43
C PRO A 99 12.39 -0.62 -2.36
N CYS A 100 13.54 -0.58 -3.04
CA CYS A 100 14.17 0.67 -3.44
C CYS A 100 13.36 1.33 -4.55
N HIS A 101 13.47 2.65 -4.70
CA HIS A 101 12.70 3.41 -5.68
C HIS A 101 13.60 4.07 -6.71
N ARG A 102 13.53 3.59 -7.97
CA ARG A 102 14.36 4.03 -9.08
C ARG A 102 13.57 4.71 -10.19
N SER A 103 12.38 4.18 -10.47
CA SER A 103 11.50 4.61 -11.55
C SER A 103 10.05 4.63 -11.10
N HIS A 104 9.22 5.45 -11.73
CA HIS A 104 7.76 5.41 -11.50
C HIS A 104 7.14 4.06 -11.86
N ILE A 105 7.80 3.30 -12.72
CA ILE A 105 7.35 1.97 -13.13
C ILE A 105 7.54 0.91 -12.04
N ASP A 106 8.33 1.18 -11.00
CA ASP A 106 8.59 0.24 -9.89
C ASP A 106 7.30 -0.24 -9.22
N TYR A 107 6.31 0.63 -9.09
CA TYR A 107 4.99 0.29 -8.53
C TYR A 107 4.31 -0.86 -9.25
N LEU A 108 4.41 -0.87 -10.57
CA LEU A 108 3.78 -1.86 -11.43
C LEU A 108 4.66 -3.10 -11.62
N LEU A 109 5.97 -2.90 -11.71
CA LEU A 109 6.93 -3.96 -11.95
C LEU A 109 6.91 -5.00 -10.83
N LEU A 110 6.99 -4.57 -9.59
CA LEU A 110 7.02 -5.51 -8.46
C LEU A 110 5.72 -6.31 -8.35
N SER A 111 4.58 -5.67 -8.49
CA SER A 111 3.28 -6.36 -8.51
C SER A 111 3.17 -7.37 -9.63
N TYR A 112 3.64 -7.03 -10.83
CA TYR A 112 3.68 -7.93 -11.98
C TYR A 112 4.57 -9.14 -11.70
N VAL A 113 5.78 -8.93 -11.20
CA VAL A 113 6.73 -10.00 -10.87
C VAL A 113 6.16 -10.93 -9.80
N LEU A 114 5.61 -10.40 -8.73
CA LEU A 114 5.02 -11.20 -7.65
C LEU A 114 3.85 -12.05 -8.15
N TYR A 115 2.98 -11.47 -8.97
CA TYR A 115 1.87 -12.19 -9.58
C TYR A 115 2.36 -13.38 -10.43
N HIS A 116 3.38 -13.17 -11.26
CA HIS A 116 3.96 -14.23 -12.11
C HIS A 116 4.81 -15.25 -11.32
N GLN A 117 5.19 -14.93 -10.10
CA GLN A 117 5.83 -15.86 -9.15
C GLN A 117 4.81 -16.64 -8.31
N GLY A 118 3.53 -16.52 -8.59
CA GLY A 118 2.46 -17.20 -7.86
C GLY A 118 2.15 -16.60 -6.49
N LEU A 119 2.60 -15.37 -6.25
CA LEU A 119 2.30 -14.60 -5.04
C LEU A 119 1.13 -13.65 -5.28
N VAL A 120 0.39 -13.36 -4.21
CA VAL A 120 -0.68 -12.37 -4.28
C VAL A 120 -0.06 -10.98 -4.41
N PRO A 121 -0.50 -10.15 -5.39
CA PRO A 121 -0.03 -8.78 -5.48
C PRO A 121 -0.30 -8.00 -4.18
N PRO A 122 0.67 -7.23 -3.68
CA PRO A 122 0.51 -6.49 -2.45
C PRO A 122 -0.41 -5.27 -2.63
N HIS A 123 -0.95 -4.77 -1.53
CA HIS A 123 -1.48 -3.42 -1.46
C HIS A 123 -0.32 -2.43 -1.36
N ILE A 124 -0.34 -1.39 -2.18
CA ILE A 124 0.80 -0.51 -2.39
C ILE A 124 0.52 0.86 -1.79
N ALA A 125 1.35 1.30 -0.84
CA ALA A 125 1.29 2.66 -0.33
C ALA A 125 1.82 3.64 -1.39
N ALA A 126 0.97 4.55 -1.83
CA ALA A 126 1.29 5.58 -2.81
C ALA A 126 1.10 6.98 -2.22
N GLY A 127 1.92 7.94 -2.62
CA GLY A 127 1.76 9.32 -2.21
C GLY A 127 0.44 9.91 -2.72
N ILE A 128 -0.18 10.76 -1.91
CA ILE A 128 -1.47 11.41 -2.24
C ILE A 128 -1.41 12.25 -3.53
N ASN A 129 -0.22 12.70 -3.91
CA ASN A 129 0.00 13.40 -5.18
C ASN A 129 -0.33 12.57 -6.43
N LEU A 130 -0.38 11.25 -6.32
CA LEU A 130 -0.80 10.35 -7.40
C LEU A 130 -2.32 10.13 -7.45
N ASN A 131 -3.06 10.65 -6.48
CA ASN A 131 -4.50 10.52 -6.40
C ASN A 131 -5.22 11.63 -7.20
N PHE A 132 -5.01 11.65 -8.51
CA PHE A 132 -5.71 12.56 -9.43
C PHE A 132 -6.43 11.76 -10.51
N TRP A 133 -7.48 12.34 -11.05
CA TRP A 133 -8.24 11.70 -12.14
C TRP A 133 -7.46 11.77 -13.47
N PRO A 134 -7.39 10.68 -14.27
CA PRO A 134 -7.98 9.34 -14.07
C PRO A 134 -7.06 8.36 -13.31
N ALA A 135 -5.85 8.76 -12.93
CA ALA A 135 -4.83 7.88 -12.38
C ALA A 135 -5.21 7.32 -11.00
N GLY A 136 -5.77 8.14 -10.11
CA GLY A 136 -6.15 7.73 -8.77
C GLY A 136 -7.08 6.52 -8.73
N PRO A 137 -8.25 6.57 -9.37
CA PRO A 137 -9.15 5.42 -9.46
C PRO A 137 -8.51 4.18 -10.07
N LEU A 138 -7.67 4.35 -11.09
CA LEU A 138 -6.97 3.25 -11.73
C LEU A 138 -5.98 2.57 -10.77
N PHE A 139 -5.15 3.36 -10.09
CA PHE A 139 -4.19 2.83 -9.10
C PHE A 139 -4.91 2.15 -7.92
N ARG A 140 -6.02 2.70 -7.44
CA ARG A 140 -6.85 2.05 -6.42
C ARG A 140 -7.35 0.68 -6.86
N SER A 141 -7.73 0.54 -8.13
CA SER A 141 -8.20 -0.73 -8.68
C SER A 141 -7.09 -1.80 -8.76
N TRP A 142 -5.83 -1.37 -8.72
CA TRP A 142 -4.65 -2.24 -8.67
C TRP A 142 -4.11 -2.48 -7.26
N GLY A 143 -4.77 -1.96 -6.25
CA GLY A 143 -4.40 -2.17 -4.85
C GLY A 143 -3.65 -1.01 -4.22
N ALA A 144 -3.51 0.14 -4.88
CA ALA A 144 -2.91 1.30 -4.26
C ALA A 144 -3.84 1.91 -3.19
N PHE A 145 -3.25 2.23 -2.05
CA PHE A 145 -3.86 3.08 -1.03
C PHE A 145 -3.00 4.32 -0.84
N PHE A 146 -3.62 5.45 -0.52
CA PHE A 146 -2.91 6.73 -0.56
C PHE A 146 -2.55 7.22 0.84
N ILE A 147 -1.36 7.81 0.94
CA ILE A 147 -0.86 8.41 2.16
C ILE A 147 -0.50 9.86 1.93
N ARG A 148 -0.95 10.74 2.83
CA ARG A 148 -0.56 12.15 2.85
C ARG A 148 0.94 12.27 3.15
N ARG A 149 1.56 13.26 2.54
CA ARG A 149 3.00 13.53 2.72
C ARG A 149 3.34 13.86 4.17
N THR A 150 2.47 14.60 4.85
CA THR A 150 2.58 14.95 6.26
C THR A 150 1.21 14.87 6.91
N PHE A 151 1.14 14.15 8.02
CA PHE A 151 -0.06 14.07 8.86
C PHE A 151 0.30 14.11 10.36
N LYS A 152 1.52 14.53 10.66
CA LYS A 152 1.98 14.74 12.05
C LYS A 152 1.07 15.77 12.73
N GLY A 153 0.52 15.41 13.88
CA GLY A 153 -0.44 16.24 14.62
C GLY A 153 -1.90 16.03 14.19
N ASN A 154 -2.20 15.35 13.09
CA ASN A 154 -3.56 14.96 12.72
C ASN A 154 -3.89 13.58 13.32
N ARG A 155 -4.44 13.57 14.53
CA ARG A 155 -4.75 12.34 15.27
C ARG A 155 -5.84 11.51 14.60
N LEU A 156 -6.85 12.15 14.03
CA LEU A 156 -7.93 11.44 13.33
C LEU A 156 -7.38 10.70 12.11
N TYR A 157 -6.60 11.37 11.28
CA TYR A 157 -5.97 10.75 10.12
C TYR A 157 -5.06 9.57 10.52
N SER A 158 -4.22 9.76 11.54
CA SER A 158 -3.30 8.72 12.02
C SER A 158 -4.05 7.49 12.55
N ALA A 159 -5.14 7.69 13.29
CA ALA A 159 -5.96 6.61 13.80
C ALA A 159 -6.61 5.81 12.66
N ILE A 160 -7.19 6.49 11.69
CA ILE A 160 -7.85 5.85 10.53
C ILE A 160 -6.83 5.08 9.69
N PHE A 161 -5.67 5.67 9.43
CA PHE A 161 -4.61 5.03 8.66
C PHE A 161 -4.09 3.76 9.34
N ARG A 162 -3.85 3.82 10.63
CA ARG A 162 -3.40 2.67 11.44
C ARG A 162 -4.43 1.54 11.45
N GLU A 163 -5.69 1.86 11.66
CA GLU A 163 -6.78 0.86 11.64
C GLU A 163 -6.95 0.25 10.26
N TYR A 164 -6.83 1.03 9.20
CA TYR A 164 -6.87 0.53 7.82
C TYR A 164 -5.73 -0.45 7.54
N LEU A 165 -4.49 -0.11 7.90
CA LEU A 165 -3.34 -1.02 7.78
C LEU A 165 -3.55 -2.30 8.59
N GLY A 166 -4.02 -2.18 9.82
CA GLY A 166 -4.33 -3.33 10.67
C GLY A 166 -5.35 -4.26 10.05
N GLU A 167 -6.39 -3.71 9.40
CA GLU A 167 -7.39 -4.50 8.69
C GLU A 167 -6.83 -5.22 7.47
N LEU A 168 -5.94 -4.58 6.72
CA LEU A 168 -5.25 -5.25 5.60
C LEU A 168 -4.46 -6.46 6.09
N PHE A 169 -3.69 -6.32 7.15
CA PHE A 169 -2.93 -7.43 7.74
C PHE A 169 -3.85 -8.51 8.32
N HIS A 170 -4.90 -8.12 9.03
CA HIS A 170 -5.86 -9.07 9.58
C HIS A 170 -6.50 -9.95 8.50
N ARG A 171 -6.75 -9.40 7.34
CA ARG A 171 -7.27 -10.12 6.17
C ARG A 171 -6.23 -10.93 5.41
N GLY A 172 -4.96 -10.87 5.79
CA GLY A 172 -3.87 -11.61 5.17
C GLY A 172 -3.34 -10.99 3.88
N TYR A 173 -3.50 -9.68 3.70
CA TYR A 173 -2.90 -8.95 2.58
C TYR A 173 -1.47 -8.57 2.88
N SER A 174 -0.58 -8.74 1.91
CA SER A 174 0.74 -8.14 1.93
C SER A 174 0.67 -6.65 1.60
N VAL A 175 1.63 -5.90 2.11
CA VAL A 175 1.75 -4.46 1.91
C VAL A 175 3.11 -4.13 1.33
N GLU A 176 3.16 -3.15 0.45
CA GLU A 176 4.38 -2.63 -0.16
C GLU A 176 4.48 -1.13 0.07
N TYR A 177 5.64 -0.67 0.49
CA TYR A 177 5.95 0.76 0.51
C TYR A 177 7.43 1.03 0.25
N PHE A 178 7.72 2.15 -0.39
CA PHE A 178 9.08 2.57 -0.69
C PHE A 178 9.69 3.26 0.53
N ILE A 179 10.61 2.57 1.19
CA ILE A 179 11.21 3.04 2.45
C ILE A 179 12.01 4.34 2.29
N GLU A 180 12.50 4.61 1.10
CA GLU A 180 13.21 5.86 0.78
C GLU A 180 12.28 7.08 0.71
N GLY A 181 10.98 6.86 0.60
CA GLY A 181 9.94 7.91 0.53
C GLY A 181 10.02 8.81 -0.70
N GLY A 182 10.96 8.56 -1.61
CA GLY A 182 11.16 9.28 -2.84
C GLY A 182 12.02 8.50 -3.81
N ARG A 183 12.04 8.92 -5.06
CA ARG A 183 12.78 8.27 -6.14
C ARG A 183 14.24 8.72 -6.14
N SER A 184 15.15 7.75 -6.17
CA SER A 184 16.59 8.02 -6.36
C SER A 184 16.88 8.28 -7.85
N ARG A 185 17.40 9.46 -8.16
CA ARG A 185 17.80 9.83 -9.52
C ARG A 185 19.24 9.44 -9.85
N THR A 186 20.08 9.26 -8.84
CA THR A 186 21.51 8.94 -9.00
C THR A 186 21.81 7.45 -8.93
N GLY A 187 20.81 6.60 -8.69
CA GLY A 187 21.01 5.18 -8.46
C GLY A 187 21.49 4.83 -7.05
N ARG A 188 21.83 5.80 -6.21
CA ARG A 188 22.21 5.58 -4.81
C ARG A 188 20.97 5.41 -3.93
N LEU A 189 21.08 4.59 -2.90
CA LEU A 189 20.03 4.48 -1.89
C LEU A 189 19.88 5.80 -1.14
N LEU A 190 18.66 6.26 -1.00
CA LEU A 190 18.34 7.42 -0.18
C LEU A 190 18.21 7.00 1.30
N ALA A 191 18.34 7.95 2.20
CA ALA A 191 18.11 7.71 3.61
C ALA A 191 16.67 7.21 3.84
N PRO A 192 16.49 6.14 4.64
CA PRO A 192 15.17 5.58 4.87
C PRO A 192 14.28 6.54 5.68
N LYS A 193 13.01 6.59 5.31
CA LYS A 193 11.96 7.29 6.06
C LYS A 193 11.19 6.28 6.90
N THR A 194 11.32 6.36 8.20
CA THR A 194 10.81 5.36 9.14
C THR A 194 9.32 5.50 9.46
N GLY A 195 8.64 6.54 8.98
CA GLY A 195 7.24 6.81 9.29
C GLY A 195 6.29 5.66 8.96
N MET A 196 6.38 5.12 7.75
CA MET A 196 5.56 3.96 7.35
C MET A 196 5.89 2.69 8.14
N MET A 197 7.17 2.44 8.43
CA MET A 197 7.58 1.31 9.27
C MET A 197 7.00 1.44 10.67
N SER A 198 7.07 2.62 11.26
CA SER A 198 6.49 2.89 12.57
C SER A 198 4.97 2.65 12.58
N MET A 199 4.25 3.16 11.57
CA MET A 199 2.80 2.93 11.44
C MET A 199 2.47 1.45 11.25
N THR A 200 3.26 0.74 10.47
CA THR A 200 3.15 -0.70 10.28
C THR A 200 3.30 -1.45 11.60
N LEU A 201 4.35 -1.17 12.35
CA LEU A 201 4.58 -1.80 13.66
C LEU A 201 3.47 -1.49 14.66
N GLN A 202 2.96 -0.27 14.70
CA GLN A 202 1.83 0.10 15.54
C GLN A 202 0.54 -0.65 15.16
N ALA A 203 0.26 -0.77 13.85
CA ALA A 203 -0.88 -1.52 13.37
C ALA A 203 -0.83 -3.00 13.76
N LEU A 204 0.38 -3.56 13.80
CA LEU A 204 0.62 -4.96 14.12
C LEU A 204 0.54 -5.25 15.62
N GLN A 205 0.94 -4.33 16.47
CA GLN A 205 0.85 -4.50 17.94
C GLN A 205 -0.59 -4.75 18.43
N HIS A 206 -1.58 -4.26 17.71
CA HIS A 206 -2.99 -4.39 18.08
C HIS A 206 -3.69 -5.64 17.54
N ASN A 207 -3.14 -6.27 16.48
CA ASN A 207 -3.82 -7.37 15.76
C ASN A 207 -2.91 -8.54 15.42
N GLN A 208 -1.87 -8.79 16.21
CA GLN A 208 -0.87 -9.78 15.88
C GLN A 208 -1.36 -11.22 16.06
N THR A 209 -1.79 -11.85 14.99
CA THR A 209 -2.09 -13.28 14.95
C THR A 209 -1.07 -14.09 14.14
N ARG A 210 -0.21 -13.42 13.34
CA ARG A 210 0.76 -14.07 12.46
C ARG A 210 2.13 -13.39 12.53
N PRO A 211 3.21 -14.12 12.29
CA PRO A 211 4.53 -13.51 12.22
C PRO A 211 4.64 -12.60 10.99
N ILE A 212 5.45 -11.56 11.11
CA ILE A 212 5.69 -10.58 10.07
C ILE A 212 7.08 -10.76 9.52
N SER A 213 7.18 -10.69 8.20
CA SER A 213 8.46 -10.67 7.50
C SER A 213 8.58 -9.41 6.65
N VAL A 214 9.59 -8.63 6.95
CA VAL A 214 9.97 -7.48 6.11
C VAL A 214 10.90 -8.01 5.01
N VAL A 215 10.52 -7.81 3.76
CA VAL A 215 11.24 -8.28 2.59
C VAL A 215 11.80 -7.08 1.82
N PRO A 216 13.10 -6.79 1.96
CA PRO A 216 13.72 -5.77 1.13
C PRO A 216 13.82 -6.27 -0.30
N VAL A 217 13.51 -5.37 -1.26
CA VAL A 217 13.55 -5.68 -2.69
C VAL A 217 14.46 -4.68 -3.39
N TYR A 218 15.47 -5.20 -4.07
CA TYR A 218 16.31 -4.40 -4.94
C TYR A 218 15.78 -4.48 -6.37
N ILE A 219 15.59 -3.33 -7.00
CA ILE A 219 15.17 -3.21 -8.39
C ILE A 219 16.30 -2.53 -9.16
N GLY A 220 16.89 -3.25 -10.11
CA GLY A 220 17.91 -2.73 -11.02
C GLY A 220 17.38 -2.70 -12.45
N TYR A 221 17.72 -1.65 -13.20
CA TYR A 221 17.38 -1.49 -14.61
C TYR A 221 18.65 -1.40 -15.45
N GLU A 222 18.66 -2.00 -16.62
CA GLU A 222 19.70 -1.75 -17.61
C GLU A 222 19.62 -0.29 -18.11
N HIS A 223 18.38 0.19 -18.33
CA HIS A 223 18.09 1.58 -18.70
C HIS A 223 16.85 2.05 -17.93
N VAL A 224 16.94 3.21 -17.30
CA VAL A 224 15.81 3.86 -16.63
C VAL A 224 15.10 4.76 -17.64
N LEU A 225 13.76 4.67 -17.70
CA LEU A 225 12.95 5.37 -18.70
C LEU A 225 13.02 6.92 -18.59
N GLU A 226 13.40 7.43 -17.42
CA GLU A 226 13.40 8.87 -17.10
C GLU A 226 14.77 9.53 -17.16
N VAL A 227 15.77 8.92 -17.83
CA VAL A 227 17.15 9.44 -17.84
C VAL A 227 17.33 10.67 -18.74
N ASP A 228 16.45 10.94 -19.67
CA ASP A 228 16.57 12.01 -20.65
C ASP A 228 15.73 13.27 -20.37
N THR A 229 15.41 13.56 -19.10
CA THR A 229 14.70 14.79 -18.74
C THR A 229 15.43 15.65 -17.73
#